data_6d017c70cc38fc996e27ea8f3728ec83
#
_entry.id   6d017c70cc38fc996e27ea8f3728ec83
#
_cell.length_a   1.000
_cell.length_b   1.000
_cell.length_c   1.000
_cell.angle_alpha   90.00
_cell.angle_beta   90.00
_cell.angle_gamma   90.00
#
_symmetry.space_group_name_H-M   'P 1'
#
loop_
_entity.id
_entity.type
_entity.pdbx_description
1 polymer ?
#
loop_
_entity_poly.entity_id
_entity_poly.type
_entity_poly.pdbx_seq_one_letter_code
_entity_poly.pdbx_strand_id
1 'polypeptide(L)'
;MSLFQAHRKIVAAHGNFDEAHIIDKAPEQAVDIEELRQAVFAGEKGWRALAEAKGGLVKPKVVLFGESLPDRFWELSDADLEACDLLIVMGTSLVVEPFAGLVGQAPSRTPRLLINREPSGTFDRLYRGFRFLLKDQANWRDVWHEGACDEGCRALTKALGWEEDLQDLMSTGKTPELAPWRSEPP
;
A
#
# COMPACT_ATOMS: atom_id res chain seq x y z
N MET A 1 -5.71 12.63 -15.08
CA MET A 1 -5.95 12.64 -13.60
C MET A 1 -4.81 13.40 -12.97
N SER A 2 -5.08 14.48 -12.22
CA SER A 2 -3.99 15.17 -11.52
C SER A 2 -3.41 14.23 -10.45
N LEU A 3 -2.13 14.39 -10.11
CA LEU A 3 -1.50 13.71 -8.96
C LEU A 3 -2.41 13.77 -7.71
N PHE A 4 -3.17 14.84 -7.56
CA PHE A 4 -4.13 15.07 -6.47
C PHE A 4 -5.30 14.06 -6.44
N GLN A 5 -5.75 13.52 -7.58
CA GLN A 5 -6.81 12.50 -7.62
C GLN A 5 -6.26 11.08 -7.37
N ALA A 6 -5.01 10.82 -7.72
CA ALA A 6 -4.37 9.54 -7.37
C ALA A 6 -4.17 9.43 -5.86
N HIS A 7 -3.76 10.50 -5.18
CA HIS A 7 -3.58 10.54 -3.72
C HIS A 7 -4.87 10.22 -2.93
N ARG A 8 -6.06 10.50 -3.49
CA ARG A 8 -7.32 10.17 -2.82
C ARG A 8 -7.62 8.66 -2.78
N LYS A 9 -7.06 7.89 -3.69
CA LYS A 9 -7.25 6.44 -3.78
C LYS A 9 -6.13 5.63 -3.12
N ILE A 10 -5.07 6.30 -2.67
CA ILE A 10 -3.93 5.66 -2.01
C ILE A 10 -4.00 5.97 -0.52
N VAL A 11 -3.85 4.92 0.28
CA VAL A 11 -3.63 5.03 1.72
C VAL A 11 -2.23 4.52 2.01
N ALA A 12 -1.31 5.46 2.25
CA ALA A 12 0.06 5.14 2.68
C ALA A 12 0.04 4.77 4.17
N ALA A 13 -0.43 3.56 4.48
CA ALA A 13 -0.68 3.14 5.85
C ALA A 13 0.57 3.13 6.74
N HIS A 14 1.74 2.86 6.16
CA HIS A 14 3.02 2.99 6.87
C HIS A 14 3.72 4.32 6.62
N GLY A 15 2.99 5.30 6.04
CA GLY A 15 3.52 6.60 5.69
C GLY A 15 4.48 6.57 4.50
N ASN A 16 5.18 7.66 4.31
CA ASN A 16 6.13 7.83 3.21
C ASN A 16 7.23 8.86 3.57
N PHE A 17 8.07 9.19 2.60
CA PHE A 17 9.14 10.18 2.73
C PHE A 17 8.80 11.53 2.07
N ASP A 18 7.53 11.82 1.81
CA ASP A 18 7.12 13.09 1.19
C ASP A 18 6.99 14.22 2.21
N GLU A 19 6.78 13.87 3.48
CA GLU A 19 6.60 14.80 4.59
C GLU A 19 7.49 14.44 5.77
N ALA A 20 7.81 15.44 6.60
CA ALA A 20 8.51 15.25 7.87
C ALA A 20 7.85 16.08 8.98
N HIS A 21 8.03 15.67 10.24
CA HIS A 21 7.48 16.35 11.39
C HIS A 21 8.38 16.19 12.62
N ILE A 22 8.12 17.03 13.62
CA ILE A 22 8.79 16.94 14.92
C ILE A 22 8.05 15.88 15.76
N ILE A 23 8.82 14.93 16.30
CA ILE A 23 8.29 13.87 17.17
C ILE A 23 7.70 14.48 18.45
N ASP A 24 6.60 13.91 18.94
CA ASP A 24 5.97 14.24 20.23
C ASP A 24 5.50 15.71 20.36
N LYS A 25 5.25 16.39 19.24
CA LYS A 25 4.61 17.71 19.24
C LYS A 25 3.13 17.63 18.93
N ALA A 26 2.32 18.19 19.82
CA ALA A 26 0.88 18.38 19.63
C ALA A 26 0.54 19.87 19.74
N PRO A 27 -0.06 20.49 18.70
CA PRO A 27 -0.36 19.92 17.39
C PRO A 27 0.90 19.55 16.61
N GLU A 28 0.76 18.63 15.64
CA GLU A 28 1.86 18.19 14.78
C GLU A 28 2.51 19.39 14.08
N GLN A 29 3.83 19.46 14.12
CA GLN A 29 4.60 20.50 13.48
C GLN A 29 5.36 19.93 12.29
N ALA A 30 4.93 20.32 11.09
CA ALA A 30 5.58 19.91 9.86
C ALA A 30 6.97 20.55 9.71
N VAL A 31 7.86 19.81 9.10
CA VAL A 31 9.22 20.25 8.73
C VAL A 31 9.39 19.94 7.24
N ASP A 32 10.11 20.79 6.53
CA ASP A 32 10.45 20.52 5.13
C ASP A 32 11.25 19.23 5.03
N ILE A 33 10.77 18.31 4.19
CA ILE A 33 11.41 17.02 3.99
C ILE A 33 12.83 17.18 3.43
N GLU A 34 13.07 18.21 2.64
CA GLU A 34 14.39 18.49 2.08
C GLU A 34 15.38 18.96 3.14
N GLU A 35 14.92 19.77 4.12
CA GLU A 35 15.77 20.10 5.30
C GLU A 35 16.18 18.83 6.06
N LEU A 36 15.21 17.92 6.30
CA LEU A 36 15.52 16.65 6.95
C LEU A 36 16.49 15.82 6.12
N ARG A 37 16.26 15.71 4.82
CA ARG A 37 17.13 14.97 3.90
C ARG A 37 18.57 15.47 3.97
N GLN A 38 18.77 16.77 3.85
CA GLN A 38 20.09 17.40 3.91
C GLN A 38 20.77 17.16 5.28
N ALA A 39 20.01 17.28 6.36
CA ALA A 39 20.50 17.05 7.71
C ALA A 39 20.95 15.60 7.91
N VAL A 40 20.18 14.62 7.41
CA VAL A 40 20.54 13.20 7.50
C VAL A 40 21.80 12.89 6.70
N PHE A 41 21.91 13.41 5.47
CA PHE A 41 23.12 13.22 4.64
C PHE A 41 24.36 13.93 5.17
N ALA A 42 24.19 14.99 5.98
CA ALA A 42 25.28 15.64 6.69
C ALA A 42 25.73 14.84 7.94
N GLY A 43 25.10 13.72 8.24
CA GLY A 43 25.45 12.84 9.35
C GLY A 43 25.04 13.36 10.72
N GLU A 44 25.67 12.85 11.76
CA GLU A 44 25.24 13.11 13.14
C GLU A 44 25.18 14.62 13.50
N LYS A 45 26.12 15.40 13.05
CA LYS A 45 26.11 16.84 13.27
C LYS A 45 24.91 17.53 12.60
N GLY A 46 24.56 17.09 11.41
CA GLY A 46 23.44 17.66 10.65
C GLY A 46 22.10 17.44 11.33
N TRP A 47 21.75 16.18 11.62
CA TRP A 47 20.44 15.91 12.23
C TRP A 47 20.34 16.41 13.67
N ARG A 48 21.45 16.50 14.44
CA ARG A 48 21.44 17.13 15.76
C ARG A 48 21.20 18.64 15.68
N ALA A 49 21.86 19.33 14.74
CA ALA A 49 21.64 20.76 14.51
C ALA A 49 20.17 21.04 14.06
N LEU A 50 19.61 20.20 13.22
CA LEU A 50 18.19 20.30 12.83
C LEU A 50 17.27 20.11 14.03
N ALA A 51 17.52 19.10 14.87
CA ALA A 51 16.72 18.84 16.06
C ALA A 51 16.78 20.02 17.06
N GLU A 52 17.94 20.62 17.24
CA GLU A 52 18.10 21.81 18.07
C GLU A 52 17.35 23.02 17.50
N ALA A 53 17.51 23.29 16.21
CA ALA A 53 16.84 24.41 15.52
C ALA A 53 15.31 24.28 15.54
N LYS A 54 14.77 23.07 15.44
CA LYS A 54 13.31 22.81 15.45
C LYS A 54 12.75 22.57 16.87
N GLY A 55 13.59 22.45 17.88
CA GLY A 55 13.20 22.20 19.27
C GLY A 55 12.65 20.79 19.52
N GLY A 56 13.10 19.80 18.77
CA GLY A 56 12.76 18.39 18.91
C GLY A 56 13.29 17.52 17.76
N LEU A 57 13.29 16.22 17.96
CA LEU A 57 13.71 15.29 16.93
C LEU A 57 12.75 15.33 15.73
N VAL A 58 13.32 15.36 14.54
CA VAL A 58 12.56 15.36 13.28
C VAL A 58 12.66 13.99 12.64
N LYS A 59 11.53 13.44 12.19
CA LYS A 59 11.49 12.21 11.39
C LYS A 59 10.63 12.39 10.15
N PRO A 60 10.83 11.57 9.09
CA PRO A 60 9.86 11.49 8.00
C PRO A 60 8.53 10.94 8.54
N LYS A 61 7.45 11.20 7.82
CA LYS A 61 6.11 10.74 8.20
C LYS A 61 5.92 9.25 7.90
N VAL A 62 6.80 8.44 8.48
CA VAL A 62 6.81 6.98 8.39
C VAL A 62 6.34 6.42 9.74
N VAL A 63 5.46 5.45 9.72
CA VAL A 63 4.96 4.76 10.92
C VAL A 63 5.99 3.73 11.38
N LEU A 64 6.48 3.89 12.60
CA LEU A 64 7.42 2.97 13.23
C LEU A 64 6.69 1.95 14.11
N PHE A 65 7.39 0.88 14.49
CA PHE A 65 6.84 -0.10 15.43
C PHE A 65 6.44 0.57 16.75
N GLY A 66 5.20 0.32 17.17
CA GLY A 66 4.62 0.94 18.38
C GLY A 66 3.84 2.23 18.10
N GLU A 67 3.91 2.79 16.91
CA GLU A 67 3.08 3.92 16.51
C GLU A 67 1.77 3.44 15.88
N SER A 68 0.72 4.27 16.01
CA SER A 68 -0.58 4.00 15.38
C SER A 68 -0.53 4.23 13.87
N LEU A 69 -1.24 3.41 13.12
CA LEU A 69 -1.51 3.68 11.71
C LEU A 69 -2.37 4.94 11.55
N PRO A 70 -2.28 5.64 10.40
CA PRO A 70 -3.09 6.83 10.14
C PRO A 70 -4.60 6.55 10.28
N ASP A 71 -5.36 7.53 10.82
CA ASP A 71 -6.82 7.40 10.98
C ASP A 71 -7.51 7.04 9.66
N ARG A 72 -7.05 7.63 8.55
CA ARG A 72 -7.54 7.34 7.20
C ARG A 72 -7.47 5.85 6.83
N PHE A 73 -6.49 5.11 7.34
CA PHE A 73 -6.42 3.67 7.12
C PHE A 73 -7.61 2.97 7.77
N TRP A 74 -7.92 3.31 9.01
CA TRP A 74 -9.03 2.70 9.75
C TRP A 74 -10.39 3.10 9.21
N GLU A 75 -10.54 4.36 8.78
CA GLU A 75 -11.78 4.89 8.20
C GLU A 75 -12.16 4.21 6.89
N LEU A 76 -11.17 3.84 6.07
CA LEU A 76 -11.41 3.33 4.72
C LEU A 76 -11.30 1.81 4.61
N SER A 77 -10.45 1.16 5.41
CA SER A 77 -10.12 -0.26 5.22
C SER A 77 -11.35 -1.17 5.29
N ASP A 78 -12.22 -0.97 6.26
CA ASP A 78 -13.40 -1.82 6.44
C ASP A 78 -14.39 -1.64 5.29
N ALA A 79 -14.70 -0.38 4.94
CA ALA A 79 -15.66 -0.08 3.88
C ALA A 79 -15.14 -0.51 2.49
N ASP A 80 -13.87 -0.26 2.19
CA ASP A 80 -13.26 -0.63 0.92
C ASP A 80 -13.18 -2.15 0.76
N LEU A 81 -12.85 -2.87 1.84
CA LEU A 81 -12.80 -4.34 1.79
C LEU A 81 -14.19 -4.97 1.72
N GLU A 82 -15.18 -4.43 2.41
CA GLU A 82 -16.57 -4.90 2.32
C GLU A 82 -17.13 -4.75 0.91
N ALA A 83 -16.79 -3.65 0.22
CA ALA A 83 -17.25 -3.33 -1.12
C ALA A 83 -16.40 -3.94 -2.24
N CYS A 84 -15.28 -4.60 -1.92
CA CYS A 84 -14.35 -5.03 -2.95
C CYS A 84 -14.87 -6.24 -3.74
N ASP A 85 -14.79 -6.17 -5.05
CA ASP A 85 -15.13 -7.23 -6.01
C ASP A 85 -13.92 -7.98 -6.55
N LEU A 86 -12.70 -7.47 -6.31
CA LEU A 86 -11.41 -8.10 -6.58
C LEU A 86 -10.37 -7.60 -5.57
N LEU A 87 -9.70 -8.52 -4.89
CA LEU A 87 -8.57 -8.22 -4.01
C LEU A 87 -7.26 -8.63 -4.68
N ILE A 88 -6.39 -7.66 -4.94
CA ILE A 88 -5.03 -7.93 -5.43
C ILE A 88 -4.05 -7.60 -4.31
N VAL A 89 -3.20 -8.58 -3.98
CA VAL A 89 -2.12 -8.46 -2.99
C VAL A 89 -0.80 -8.72 -3.69
N MET A 90 0.19 -7.86 -3.47
CA MET A 90 1.50 -8.05 -4.11
C MET A 90 2.65 -7.58 -3.24
N GLY A 91 3.81 -8.26 -3.36
CA GLY A 91 5.07 -7.83 -2.78
C GLY A 91 5.11 -7.79 -1.26
N THR A 92 4.37 -8.67 -0.58
CA THR A 92 4.31 -8.70 0.88
C THR A 92 4.43 -10.11 1.44
N SER A 93 4.99 -10.23 2.65
CA SER A 93 5.01 -11.48 3.39
C SER A 93 3.70 -11.77 4.14
N LEU A 94 2.84 -10.77 4.33
CA LEU A 94 1.59 -10.86 5.12
C LEU A 94 1.80 -11.46 6.53
N VAL A 95 2.88 -11.07 7.21
CA VAL A 95 3.20 -11.56 8.58
C VAL A 95 2.79 -10.58 9.65
N VAL A 96 2.67 -9.29 9.30
CA VAL A 96 2.44 -8.20 10.26
C VAL A 96 0.99 -7.75 10.22
N GLU A 97 0.36 -7.66 11.39
CA GLU A 97 -0.98 -7.09 11.54
C GLU A 97 -0.95 -5.55 11.46
N PRO A 98 -2.03 -4.91 10.98
CA PRO A 98 -3.31 -5.49 10.58
C PRO A 98 -3.34 -6.08 9.16
N PHE A 99 -2.29 -5.92 8.35
CA PHE A 99 -2.28 -6.30 6.94
C PHE A 99 -2.46 -7.80 6.72
N ALA A 100 -1.89 -8.63 7.58
CA ALA A 100 -2.08 -10.08 7.52
C ALA A 100 -3.58 -10.47 7.61
N GLY A 101 -4.34 -9.76 8.43
CA GLY A 101 -5.77 -9.98 8.63
C GLY A 101 -6.67 -9.49 7.50
N LEU A 102 -6.24 -8.46 6.73
CA LEU A 102 -7.06 -7.84 5.68
C LEU A 102 -7.49 -8.83 4.60
N VAL A 103 -6.64 -9.80 4.27
CA VAL A 103 -6.95 -10.83 3.27
C VAL A 103 -8.24 -11.60 3.60
N GLY A 104 -8.50 -11.80 4.90
CA GLY A 104 -9.69 -12.49 5.38
C GLY A 104 -10.97 -11.65 5.36
N GLN A 105 -10.87 -10.33 5.23
CA GLN A 105 -12.01 -9.41 5.32
C GLN A 105 -12.77 -9.27 3.99
N ALA A 106 -12.12 -9.54 2.85
CA ALA A 106 -12.80 -9.50 1.55
C ALA A 106 -13.98 -10.50 1.53
N PRO A 107 -15.15 -10.11 0.93
CA PRO A 107 -16.34 -10.93 0.87
C PRO A 107 -16.07 -12.34 0.34
N SER A 108 -16.86 -13.32 0.79
CA SER A 108 -16.60 -14.74 0.51
C SER A 108 -16.55 -15.12 -0.99
N ARG A 109 -17.17 -14.31 -1.85
CA ARG A 109 -17.21 -14.52 -3.30
C ARG A 109 -16.19 -13.69 -4.07
N THR A 110 -15.49 -12.75 -3.41
CA THR A 110 -14.50 -11.88 -4.05
C THR A 110 -13.29 -12.70 -4.48
N PRO A 111 -12.93 -12.72 -5.77
CA PRO A 111 -11.67 -13.29 -6.24
C PRO A 111 -10.49 -12.59 -5.56
N ARG A 112 -9.44 -13.37 -5.23
CA ARG A 112 -8.24 -12.82 -4.59
C ARG A 112 -7.01 -13.30 -5.35
N LEU A 113 -6.18 -12.37 -5.79
CA LEU A 113 -4.94 -12.61 -6.51
C LEU A 113 -3.75 -12.23 -5.63
N LEU A 114 -2.84 -13.17 -5.41
CA LEU A 114 -1.52 -12.89 -4.84
C LEU A 114 -0.48 -12.88 -5.97
N ILE A 115 0.25 -11.78 -6.12
CA ILE A 115 1.43 -11.68 -6.98
C ILE A 115 2.64 -11.60 -6.07
N ASN A 116 3.37 -12.69 -5.91
CA ASN A 116 4.48 -12.77 -4.95
C ASN A 116 5.42 -13.92 -5.31
N ARG A 117 6.67 -13.83 -4.88
CA ARG A 117 7.65 -14.91 -5.08
C ARG A 117 7.33 -16.15 -4.25
N GLU A 118 6.67 -15.95 -3.12
CA GLU A 118 6.32 -17.01 -2.18
C GLU A 118 4.83 -16.99 -1.88
N PRO A 119 4.23 -18.14 -1.51
CA PRO A 119 2.81 -18.24 -1.19
C PRO A 119 2.50 -17.65 0.19
N SER A 120 2.61 -16.33 0.32
CA SER A 120 2.40 -15.60 1.57
C SER A 120 0.92 -15.53 1.97
N GLY A 121 0.65 -15.28 3.26
CA GLY A 121 -0.72 -15.10 3.78
C GLY A 121 -1.62 -16.31 3.60
N THR A 122 -1.06 -17.51 3.67
CA THR A 122 -1.81 -18.76 3.53
C THR A 122 -2.76 -18.99 4.71
N PHE A 123 -3.81 -19.75 4.43
CA PHE A 123 -4.86 -20.12 5.38
C PHE A 123 -4.32 -20.61 6.73
N ASP A 124 -4.72 -19.95 7.79
CA ASP A 124 -4.31 -20.24 9.15
C ASP A 124 -5.39 -20.98 9.98
N ARG A 125 -5.10 -21.25 11.26
CA ARG A 125 -6.02 -21.90 12.19
C ARG A 125 -7.30 -21.08 12.47
N LEU A 126 -7.30 -19.79 12.16
CA LEU A 126 -8.43 -18.88 12.33
C LEU A 126 -9.28 -18.74 11.06
N TYR A 127 -9.04 -19.60 10.07
CA TYR A 127 -9.75 -19.59 8.79
C TYR A 127 -9.58 -18.30 7.98
N ARG A 128 -8.49 -17.57 8.22
CA ARG A 128 -8.10 -16.36 7.47
C ARG A 128 -7.03 -16.72 6.45
N GLY A 129 -6.81 -15.85 5.48
CA GLY A 129 -5.77 -16.00 4.49
C GLY A 129 -6.20 -16.72 3.21
N PHE A 130 -5.24 -16.88 2.32
CA PHE A 130 -5.42 -17.51 1.02
C PHE A 130 -5.52 -19.03 1.11
N ARG A 131 -6.31 -19.62 0.22
CA ARG A 131 -6.61 -21.05 0.17
C ARG A 131 -5.95 -21.79 -1.00
N PHE A 132 -5.09 -21.16 -1.79
CA PHE A 132 -4.50 -21.75 -2.99
C PHE A 132 -3.63 -23.00 -2.72
N LEU A 133 -3.21 -23.23 -1.48
CA LEU A 133 -2.53 -24.48 -1.08
C LEU A 133 -3.49 -25.61 -0.68
N LEU A 134 -4.79 -25.33 -0.54
CA LEU A 134 -5.79 -26.34 -0.26
C LEU A 134 -6.13 -27.10 -1.54
N LYS A 135 -6.29 -28.42 -1.41
CA LYS A 135 -6.66 -29.27 -2.54
C LYS A 135 -8.15 -29.12 -2.87
N ASP A 136 -8.44 -29.18 -4.16
CA ASP A 136 -9.77 -29.29 -4.75
C ASP A 136 -10.76 -28.15 -4.45
N GLN A 137 -12.01 -28.50 -4.16
CA GLN A 137 -13.14 -27.58 -4.03
C GLN A 137 -13.06 -26.60 -2.86
N ALA A 138 -12.06 -26.71 -2.00
CA ALA A 138 -11.84 -25.80 -0.88
C ALA A 138 -11.25 -24.45 -1.32
N ASN A 139 -10.66 -24.38 -2.51
CA ASN A 139 -10.23 -23.12 -3.12
C ASN A 139 -11.11 -22.81 -4.34
N TRP A 140 -11.94 -21.77 -4.25
CA TRP A 140 -12.85 -21.35 -5.33
C TRP A 140 -12.59 -19.92 -5.81
N ARG A 141 -11.64 -19.19 -5.20
CA ARG A 141 -11.46 -17.76 -5.45
C ARG A 141 -10.03 -17.25 -5.42
N ASP A 142 -9.06 -18.04 -4.96
CA ASP A 142 -7.71 -17.58 -4.71
C ASP A 142 -6.76 -18.05 -5.81
N VAL A 143 -6.00 -17.13 -6.35
CA VAL A 143 -4.95 -17.40 -7.34
C VAL A 143 -3.63 -16.86 -6.83
N TRP A 144 -2.58 -17.65 -6.94
CA TRP A 144 -1.21 -17.22 -6.72
C TRP A 144 -0.45 -17.19 -8.04
N HIS A 145 0.02 -16.01 -8.41
CA HIS A 145 0.98 -15.82 -9.50
C HIS A 145 2.39 -15.75 -8.89
N GLU A 146 3.14 -16.84 -9.08
CA GLU A 146 4.53 -16.92 -8.61
C GLU A 146 5.45 -16.08 -9.49
N GLY A 147 6.18 -15.14 -8.89
CA GLY A 147 7.13 -14.30 -9.61
C GLY A 147 7.38 -12.94 -8.96
N ALA A 148 8.18 -12.13 -9.64
CA ALA A 148 8.37 -10.74 -9.26
C ALA A 148 7.10 -9.92 -9.54
N CYS A 149 6.85 -8.89 -8.70
CA CYS A 149 5.66 -8.05 -8.86
C CYS A 149 5.57 -7.39 -10.23
N ASP A 150 6.69 -6.91 -10.77
CA ASP A 150 6.73 -6.27 -12.09
C ASP A 150 6.34 -7.23 -13.22
N GLU A 151 6.78 -8.48 -13.13
CA GLU A 151 6.42 -9.53 -14.09
C GLU A 151 4.95 -9.88 -14.00
N GLY A 152 4.44 -10.03 -12.76
CA GLY A 152 3.03 -10.28 -12.52
C GLY A 152 2.13 -9.13 -12.99
N CYS A 153 2.53 -7.88 -12.78
CA CYS A 153 1.81 -6.72 -13.30
C CYS A 153 1.77 -6.72 -14.84
N ARG A 154 2.89 -7.00 -15.51
CA ARG A 154 2.93 -7.11 -16.97
C ARG A 154 2.05 -8.25 -17.49
N ALA A 155 2.07 -9.39 -16.81
CA ALA A 155 1.22 -10.53 -17.18
C ALA A 155 -0.28 -10.19 -17.03
N LEU A 156 -0.64 -9.52 -15.93
CA LEU A 156 -2.02 -9.08 -15.67
C LEU A 156 -2.47 -8.05 -16.70
N THR A 157 -1.69 -7.00 -16.96
CA THR A 157 -2.04 -5.97 -17.96
C THR A 157 -2.16 -6.55 -19.37
N LYS A 158 -1.30 -7.51 -19.73
CA LYS A 158 -1.42 -8.24 -20.99
C LYS A 158 -2.72 -9.03 -21.09
N ALA A 159 -3.08 -9.75 -20.03
CA ALA A 159 -4.32 -10.52 -19.98
C ALA A 159 -5.57 -9.62 -20.07
N LEU A 160 -5.49 -8.38 -19.59
CA LEU A 160 -6.54 -7.37 -19.64
C LEU A 160 -6.55 -6.53 -20.94
N GLY A 161 -5.55 -6.69 -21.80
CA GLY A 161 -5.43 -5.87 -23.02
C GLY A 161 -4.94 -4.43 -22.76
N TRP A 162 -4.28 -4.17 -21.60
CA TRP A 162 -3.79 -2.85 -21.19
C TRP A 162 -2.27 -2.71 -21.36
N GLU A 163 -1.66 -3.49 -22.20
CA GLU A 163 -0.21 -3.54 -22.38
C GLU A 163 0.35 -2.21 -22.93
N GLU A 164 -0.37 -1.60 -23.88
CA GLU A 164 -0.02 -0.29 -24.45
C GLU A 164 -0.17 0.82 -23.40
N ASP A 165 -1.25 0.82 -22.65
CA ASP A 165 -1.49 1.80 -21.57
C ASP A 165 -0.39 1.74 -20.50
N LEU A 166 0.04 0.53 -20.12
CA LEU A 166 1.16 0.36 -19.18
C LEU A 166 2.46 0.92 -19.77
N GLN A 167 2.73 0.65 -21.04
CA GLN A 167 3.94 1.12 -21.72
C GLN A 167 3.97 2.66 -21.78
N ASP A 168 2.85 3.27 -22.10
CA ASP A 168 2.70 4.74 -22.13
C ASP A 168 2.88 5.33 -20.73
N LEU A 169 2.31 4.73 -19.71
CA LEU A 169 2.51 5.14 -18.32
C LEU A 169 3.98 5.09 -17.91
N MET A 170 4.67 4.00 -18.25
CA MET A 170 6.09 3.82 -17.94
C MET A 170 6.98 4.81 -18.67
N SER A 171 6.66 5.15 -19.93
CA SER A 171 7.47 6.04 -20.77
C SER A 171 7.26 7.51 -20.44
N THR A 172 6.04 7.90 -20.10
CA THR A 172 5.67 9.31 -19.88
C THR A 172 5.65 9.71 -18.40
N GLY A 173 5.56 8.75 -17.48
CA GLY A 173 5.32 9.00 -16.06
C GLY A 173 3.95 9.64 -15.78
N LYS A 174 3.10 9.76 -16.79
CA LYS A 174 1.76 10.36 -16.66
C LYS A 174 0.73 9.26 -16.54
N THR A 175 -0.03 9.29 -15.46
CA THR A 175 -1.21 8.44 -15.32
C THR A 175 -2.19 8.74 -16.45
N PRO A 176 -2.68 7.73 -17.20
CA PRO A 176 -3.73 7.91 -18.19
C PRO A 176 -4.94 8.61 -17.55
N GLU A 177 -5.64 9.42 -18.33
CA GLU A 177 -6.94 9.94 -17.91
C GLU A 177 -7.90 8.75 -17.84
N LEU A 178 -8.05 8.19 -16.65
CA LEU A 178 -9.02 7.11 -16.42
C LEU A 178 -10.40 7.69 -16.71
N ALA A 179 -11.17 6.96 -17.51
CA ALA A 179 -12.59 7.24 -17.68
C ALA A 179 -13.25 7.44 -16.30
N PRO A 180 -14.19 8.37 -16.15
CA PRO A 180 -14.82 8.56 -14.86
C PRO A 180 -15.37 7.23 -14.35
N TRP A 181 -14.96 6.87 -13.14
CA TRP A 181 -15.46 5.68 -12.46
C TRP A 181 -16.99 5.72 -12.48
N ARG A 182 -17.62 4.73 -13.06
CA ARG A 182 -19.08 4.62 -13.02
C ARG A 182 -19.50 4.44 -11.57
N SER A 183 -20.17 5.43 -11.03
CA SER A 183 -20.68 5.44 -9.65
C SER A 183 -21.97 4.65 -9.50
N GLU A 184 -22.46 4.00 -10.56
CA GLU A 184 -23.69 3.19 -10.53
C GLU A 184 -23.35 1.75 -10.90
N PRO A 185 -23.73 0.77 -10.06
CA PRO A 185 -23.73 -0.63 -10.45
C PRO A 185 -24.79 -0.87 -11.53
N PRO A 186 -24.56 -1.86 -12.41
CA PRO A 186 -25.54 -2.24 -13.41
C PRO A 186 -26.82 -2.80 -12.79
#